data_8d1274d96dc6c9a66cff443ab515a499
#
_entry.id   8d1274d96dc6c9a66cff443ab515a499
#
_cell.length_a   1.000
_cell.length_b   1.000
_cell.length_c   1.000
_cell.angle_alpha   90.00
_cell.angle_beta   90.00
_cell.angle_gamma   90.00
#
_symmetry.space_group_name_H-M   'P 1'
#
loop_
_entity.id
_entity.type
_entity.pdbx_description
1 polymer ?
#
loop_
_entity_poly.entity_id
_entity_poly.type
_entity_poly.pdbx_seq_one_letter_code
_entity_poly.pdbx_strand_id
1 'polypeptide(L)'
;QMKYHDLKHQIAVLRSEADPGKREAFLDKMEADIKKYESQNKTGNKVLDTVLTTKSLYCAKHNITFTCVADGTLLDFMDVMDICSIFGNALDNAIECELKIPDKEKRLIHVSVSKQKNFLLLRFENYYDTELNYQGGAFITTKRDKEFHGYGLKSIRYTVNKYDGAVSIDTKENWFDLKILIPASENAQKQIDKIV
;
A
#
# COMPACT_ATOMS: atom_id res chain seq x y z
N GLN A 1 -6.17 -13.67 -5.17
CA GLN A 1 -6.07 -14.71 -6.24
C GLN A 1 -5.90 -14.11 -7.64
N MET A 2 -6.52 -12.95 -7.94
CA MET A 2 -6.43 -12.33 -9.27
C MET A 2 -5.01 -11.86 -9.66
N LYS A 3 -4.22 -11.33 -8.71
CA LYS A 3 -2.85 -10.80 -8.98
C LYS A 3 -1.83 -11.88 -9.36
N TYR A 4 -1.88 -13.03 -8.72
CA TYR A 4 -1.00 -14.16 -9.07
C TYR A 4 -1.36 -14.75 -10.44
N HIS A 5 -2.64 -14.76 -10.79
CA HIS A 5 -3.14 -15.25 -12.06
C HIS A 5 -2.74 -14.33 -13.22
N ASP A 6 -2.85 -13.01 -13.04
CA ASP A 6 -2.49 -12.03 -14.08
C ASP A 6 -0.98 -12.03 -14.35
N LEU A 7 -0.13 -12.07 -13.31
CA LEU A 7 1.31 -12.17 -13.48
C LEU A 7 1.71 -13.50 -14.13
N LYS A 8 1.09 -14.61 -13.70
CA LYS A 8 1.30 -15.92 -14.31
C LYS A 8 0.88 -15.94 -15.77
N HIS A 9 -0.23 -15.28 -16.12
CA HIS A 9 -0.71 -15.14 -17.48
C HIS A 9 0.26 -14.31 -18.34
N GLN A 10 0.74 -13.17 -17.83
CA GLN A 10 1.72 -12.33 -18.50
C GLN A 10 3.04 -13.06 -18.73
N ILE A 11 3.53 -13.80 -17.72
CA ILE A 11 4.71 -14.66 -17.86
C ILE A 11 4.47 -15.79 -18.88
N ALA A 12 3.28 -16.40 -18.90
CA ALA A 12 2.92 -17.43 -19.85
C ALA A 12 2.88 -16.89 -21.29
N VAL A 13 2.33 -15.70 -21.49
CA VAL A 13 2.32 -15.01 -22.79
C VAL A 13 3.75 -14.74 -23.27
N LEU A 14 4.62 -14.20 -22.38
CA LEU A 14 6.03 -13.97 -22.69
C LEU A 14 6.78 -15.25 -23.04
N ARG A 15 6.47 -16.36 -22.35
CA ARG A 15 7.10 -17.67 -22.63
C ARG A 15 6.60 -18.31 -23.90
N SER A 16 5.35 -18.06 -24.30
CA SER A 16 4.74 -18.61 -25.51
C SER A 16 5.07 -17.81 -26.78
N GLU A 17 5.55 -16.56 -26.63
CA GLU A 17 5.95 -15.73 -27.78
C GLU A 17 7.28 -16.25 -28.34
N ALA A 18 7.23 -16.81 -29.52
CA ALA A 18 8.39 -17.40 -30.22
C ALA A 18 9.23 -16.33 -30.94
N ASP A 19 8.65 -15.18 -31.26
CA ASP A 19 9.34 -14.08 -31.93
C ASP A 19 10.11 -13.24 -30.93
N PRO A 20 11.47 -13.21 -31.00
CA PRO A 20 12.29 -12.44 -30.08
C PRO A 20 11.99 -10.93 -30.13
N GLY A 21 11.67 -10.39 -31.29
CA GLY A 21 11.38 -8.96 -31.46
C GLY A 21 10.06 -8.55 -30.79
N LYS A 22 9.04 -9.42 -30.87
CA LYS A 22 7.76 -9.18 -30.18
C LYS A 22 7.89 -9.31 -28.66
N ARG A 23 8.72 -10.27 -28.22
CA ARG A 23 9.02 -10.45 -26.79
C ARG A 23 9.72 -9.22 -26.20
N GLU A 24 10.72 -8.72 -26.92
CA GLU A 24 11.47 -7.54 -26.52
C GLU A 24 10.58 -6.28 -26.51
N ALA A 25 9.76 -6.07 -27.54
CA ALA A 25 8.79 -4.98 -27.60
C ALA A 25 7.75 -5.02 -26.46
N PHE A 26 7.34 -6.23 -26.02
CA PHE A 26 6.44 -6.39 -24.90
C PHE A 26 7.13 -6.06 -23.56
N LEU A 27 8.38 -6.49 -23.39
CA LEU A 27 9.20 -6.16 -22.23
C LEU A 27 9.47 -4.65 -22.15
N ASP A 28 9.84 -4.02 -23.27
CA ASP A 28 10.07 -2.58 -23.37
C ASP A 28 8.82 -1.78 -23.01
N LYS A 29 7.65 -2.24 -23.46
CA LYS A 29 6.37 -1.62 -23.11
C LYS A 29 6.08 -1.72 -21.62
N MET A 30 6.30 -2.91 -21.02
CA MET A 30 6.14 -3.09 -19.58
C MET A 30 7.12 -2.21 -18.80
N GLU A 31 8.37 -2.13 -19.24
CA GLU A 31 9.40 -1.30 -18.62
C GLU A 31 9.09 0.20 -18.75
N ALA A 32 8.58 0.64 -19.91
CA ALA A 32 8.15 2.02 -20.12
C ALA A 32 6.95 2.39 -19.22
N ASP A 33 5.98 1.49 -19.08
CA ASP A 33 4.86 1.67 -18.17
C ASP A 33 5.34 1.75 -16.71
N ILE A 34 6.26 0.90 -16.29
CA ILE A 34 6.87 0.94 -14.95
C ILE A 34 7.63 2.26 -14.76
N LYS A 35 8.50 2.66 -15.69
CA LYS A 35 9.28 3.91 -15.60
C LYS A 35 8.42 5.16 -15.52
N LYS A 36 7.29 5.20 -16.22
CA LYS A 36 6.36 6.32 -16.15
C LYS A 36 5.80 6.53 -14.73
N TYR A 37 5.67 5.48 -13.95
CA TYR A 37 5.16 5.50 -12.58
C TYR A 37 6.28 5.53 -11.53
N GLU A 38 7.45 4.95 -11.80
CA GLU A 38 8.64 5.09 -10.93
C GLU A 38 9.05 6.55 -10.73
N SER A 39 8.79 7.41 -11.73
CA SER A 39 9.06 8.85 -11.59
C SER A 39 8.15 9.56 -10.60
N GLN A 40 7.01 8.98 -10.24
CA GLN A 40 6.02 9.58 -9.34
C GLN A 40 6.21 9.17 -7.87
N ASN A 41 6.84 8.04 -7.58
CA ASN A 41 6.99 7.48 -6.24
C ASN A 41 8.47 7.32 -5.85
N LYS A 42 9.23 8.41 -5.85
CA LYS A 42 10.60 8.44 -5.31
C LYS A 42 10.58 8.87 -3.86
N THR A 43 10.32 7.94 -2.96
CA THR A 43 10.26 8.21 -1.52
C THR A 43 11.63 8.16 -0.84
N GLY A 44 12.66 7.67 -1.53
CA GLY A 44 13.99 7.40 -0.98
C GLY A 44 14.17 5.98 -0.43
N ASN A 45 13.11 5.18 -0.36
CA ASN A 45 13.18 3.77 0.03
C ASN A 45 12.72 2.88 -1.13
N LYS A 46 13.64 2.09 -1.70
CA LYS A 46 13.39 1.25 -2.89
C LYS A 46 12.28 0.23 -2.71
N VAL A 47 12.15 -0.33 -1.52
CA VAL A 47 11.09 -1.33 -1.21
C VAL A 47 9.73 -0.64 -1.24
N LEU A 48 9.60 0.49 -0.56
CA LEU A 48 8.39 1.28 -0.55
C LEU A 48 8.03 1.75 -1.97
N ASP A 49 9.00 2.26 -2.73
CA ASP A 49 8.81 2.71 -4.11
C ASP A 49 8.23 1.59 -4.99
N THR A 50 8.74 0.36 -4.85
CA THR A 50 8.22 -0.80 -5.58
C THR A 50 6.78 -1.14 -5.20
N VAL A 51 6.46 -1.15 -3.90
CA VAL A 51 5.10 -1.42 -3.43
C VAL A 51 4.13 -0.35 -3.92
N LEU A 52 4.49 0.93 -3.73
CA LEU A 52 3.66 2.07 -4.15
C LEU A 52 3.44 2.09 -5.66
N THR A 53 4.49 1.85 -6.46
CA THR A 53 4.40 1.78 -7.93
C THR A 53 3.41 0.70 -8.36
N THR A 54 3.53 -0.51 -7.81
CA THR A 54 2.61 -1.61 -8.14
C THR A 54 1.16 -1.27 -7.79
N LYS A 55 0.93 -0.65 -6.64
CA LYS A 55 -0.42 -0.28 -6.19
C LYS A 55 -0.99 0.89 -6.98
N SER A 56 -0.20 1.92 -7.29
CA SER A 56 -0.64 3.07 -8.08
C SER A 56 -0.99 2.67 -9.52
N LEU A 57 -0.24 1.77 -10.14
CA LEU A 57 -0.57 1.18 -11.44
C LEU A 57 -1.91 0.47 -11.43
N TYR A 58 -2.15 -0.32 -10.40
CA TYR A 58 -3.43 -0.99 -10.23
C TYR A 58 -4.58 0.01 -10.04
N CYS A 59 -4.38 1.04 -9.20
CA CYS A 59 -5.36 2.10 -8.97
C CYS A 59 -5.70 2.83 -10.27
N ALA A 60 -4.70 3.24 -11.05
CA ALA A 60 -4.89 3.93 -12.33
C ALA A 60 -5.74 3.09 -13.31
N LYS A 61 -5.48 1.78 -13.39
CA LYS A 61 -6.27 0.86 -14.24
C LYS A 61 -7.73 0.76 -13.83
N HIS A 62 -8.03 0.99 -12.54
CA HIS A 62 -9.39 0.87 -11.98
C HIS A 62 -10.05 2.21 -11.69
N ASN A 63 -9.52 3.32 -12.23
CA ASN A 63 -10.01 4.67 -12.00
C ASN A 63 -10.11 5.01 -10.50
N ILE A 64 -9.08 4.66 -9.74
CA ILE A 64 -8.90 5.06 -8.35
C ILE A 64 -7.84 6.16 -8.33
N THR A 65 -8.18 7.33 -7.84
CA THR A 65 -7.23 8.42 -7.63
C THR A 65 -6.35 8.08 -6.44
N PHE A 66 -5.07 7.85 -6.70
CA PHE A 66 -4.08 7.50 -5.70
C PHE A 66 -3.10 8.65 -5.50
N THR A 67 -2.99 9.14 -4.27
CA THR A 67 -2.01 10.17 -3.91
C THR A 67 -1.10 9.67 -2.80
N CYS A 68 0.18 10.00 -2.89
CA CYS A 68 1.17 9.62 -1.90
C CYS A 68 2.13 10.77 -1.61
N VAL A 69 2.28 11.09 -0.32
CA VAL A 69 3.28 12.03 0.20
C VAL A 69 4.09 11.28 1.25
N ALA A 70 5.26 10.78 0.88
CA ALA A 70 6.02 9.89 1.73
C ALA A 70 7.51 10.23 1.74
N ASP A 71 8.08 10.31 2.93
CA ASP A 71 9.52 10.21 3.16
C ASP A 71 9.87 8.75 3.51
N GLY A 72 10.27 7.99 2.51
CA GLY A 72 10.58 6.57 2.66
C GLY A 72 11.85 6.30 3.44
N THR A 73 12.76 7.28 3.55
CA THR A 73 14.00 7.14 4.32
C THR A 73 13.71 6.90 5.81
N LEU A 74 12.55 7.35 6.27
CA LEU A 74 12.08 7.11 7.64
C LEU A 74 11.81 5.63 7.94
N LEU A 75 11.75 4.77 6.91
CA LEU A 75 11.51 3.32 7.04
C LEU A 75 12.78 2.48 6.98
N ASP A 76 13.97 3.08 6.87
CA ASP A 76 15.22 2.35 6.65
C ASP A 76 15.61 1.43 7.82
N PHE A 77 15.05 1.66 9.01
CA PHE A 77 15.22 0.79 10.17
C PHE A 77 14.32 -0.46 10.17
N MET A 78 13.31 -0.50 9.29
CA MET A 78 12.33 -1.57 9.23
C MET A 78 12.79 -2.71 8.31
N ASP A 79 12.41 -3.93 8.67
CA ASP A 79 12.61 -5.09 7.81
C ASP A 79 11.80 -4.96 6.51
N VAL A 80 12.40 -5.41 5.40
CA VAL A 80 11.79 -5.37 4.06
C VAL A 80 10.42 -6.05 4.02
N MET A 81 10.30 -7.22 4.68
CA MET A 81 9.05 -7.97 4.71
C MET A 81 7.98 -7.26 5.55
N ASP A 82 8.39 -6.54 6.58
CA ASP A 82 7.49 -5.78 7.43
C ASP A 82 6.93 -4.56 6.71
N ILE A 83 7.76 -3.84 5.92
CA ILE A 83 7.30 -2.78 5.02
C ILE A 83 6.28 -3.33 4.02
N CYS A 84 6.62 -4.44 3.34
CA CYS A 84 5.71 -5.10 2.39
C CYS A 84 4.39 -5.53 3.05
N SER A 85 4.45 -6.06 4.28
CA SER A 85 3.27 -6.50 5.03
C SER A 85 2.35 -5.33 5.39
N ILE A 86 2.89 -4.26 5.96
CA ILE A 86 2.10 -3.10 6.37
C ILE A 86 1.47 -2.42 5.16
N PHE A 87 2.29 -1.98 4.20
CA PHE A 87 1.80 -1.24 3.03
C PHE A 87 0.95 -2.11 2.11
N GLY A 88 1.32 -3.37 1.91
CA GLY A 88 0.57 -4.31 1.11
C GLY A 88 -0.84 -4.52 1.65
N ASN A 89 -0.97 -4.87 2.93
CA ASN A 89 -2.27 -5.12 3.55
C ASN A 89 -3.13 -3.84 3.65
N ALA A 90 -2.53 -2.71 4.04
CA ALA A 90 -3.27 -1.46 4.15
C ALA A 90 -3.82 -1.00 2.80
N LEU A 91 -3.00 -1.03 1.76
CA LEU A 91 -3.40 -0.62 0.41
C LEU A 91 -4.36 -1.62 -0.25
N ASP A 92 -4.22 -2.93 0.00
CA ASP A 92 -5.18 -3.91 -0.49
C ASP A 92 -6.57 -3.69 0.13
N ASN A 93 -6.64 -3.40 1.43
CA ASN A 93 -7.89 -3.08 2.09
C ASN A 93 -8.54 -1.80 1.50
N ALA A 94 -7.76 -0.75 1.30
CA ALA A 94 -8.24 0.49 0.70
C ALA A 94 -8.76 0.26 -0.73
N ILE A 95 -7.97 -0.40 -1.58
CA ILE A 95 -8.34 -0.70 -2.98
C ILE A 95 -9.61 -1.54 -3.04
N GLU A 96 -9.75 -2.55 -2.18
CA GLU A 96 -10.96 -3.38 -2.12
C GLU A 96 -12.20 -2.59 -1.72
N CYS A 97 -12.05 -1.58 -0.87
CA CYS A 97 -13.13 -0.66 -0.52
C CYS A 97 -13.52 0.21 -1.72
N GLU A 98 -12.54 0.84 -2.36
CA GLU A 98 -12.74 1.73 -3.50
C GLU A 98 -13.39 1.03 -4.70
N LEU A 99 -13.04 -0.23 -4.96
CA LEU A 99 -13.63 -1.00 -6.05
C LEU A 99 -15.15 -1.24 -5.91
N LYS A 100 -15.69 -1.11 -4.70
CA LYS A 100 -17.13 -1.24 -4.42
C LYS A 100 -17.90 0.06 -4.66
N ILE A 101 -17.22 1.20 -4.73
CA ILE A 101 -17.82 2.50 -4.97
C ILE A 101 -18.21 2.60 -6.45
N PRO A 102 -19.51 2.78 -6.80
CA PRO A 102 -19.94 2.86 -8.19
C PRO A 102 -19.42 4.11 -8.89
N ASP A 103 -19.43 5.24 -8.18
CA ASP A 103 -18.97 6.54 -8.68
C ASP A 103 -17.43 6.58 -8.67
N LYS A 104 -16.84 6.52 -9.86
CA LYS A 104 -15.39 6.49 -10.03
C LYS A 104 -14.69 7.78 -9.58
N GLU A 105 -15.37 8.92 -9.62
CA GLU A 105 -14.84 10.22 -9.17
C GLU A 105 -14.64 10.26 -7.65
N LYS A 106 -15.35 9.41 -6.92
CA LYS A 106 -15.24 9.29 -5.46
C LYS A 106 -14.21 8.26 -4.99
N ARG A 107 -13.56 7.54 -5.91
CA ARG A 107 -12.54 6.55 -5.58
C ARG A 107 -11.21 7.23 -5.26
N LEU A 108 -10.95 7.40 -3.97
CA LEU A 108 -9.84 8.22 -3.49
C LEU A 108 -9.03 7.46 -2.43
N ILE A 109 -7.73 7.34 -2.64
CA ILE A 109 -6.77 6.79 -1.67
C ILE A 109 -5.64 7.79 -1.44
N HIS A 110 -5.39 8.12 -0.18
CA HIS A 110 -4.26 8.94 0.24
C HIS A 110 -3.32 8.15 1.14
N VAL A 111 -2.03 8.23 0.87
CA VAL A 111 -0.99 7.63 1.70
C VAL A 111 0.00 8.69 2.13
N SER A 112 0.36 8.69 3.39
CA SER A 112 1.44 9.55 3.87
C SER A 112 2.39 8.82 4.83
N VAL A 113 3.66 9.18 4.73
CA VAL A 113 4.74 8.76 5.62
C VAL A 113 5.48 10.00 6.07
N SER A 114 5.44 10.28 7.36
CA SER A 114 6.03 11.50 7.91
C SER A 114 6.57 11.28 9.32
N LYS A 115 7.48 12.14 9.73
CA LYS A 115 7.95 12.18 11.12
C LYS A 115 7.10 13.19 11.90
N GLN A 116 6.56 12.77 13.04
CA GLN A 116 5.87 13.63 13.98
C GLN A 116 6.57 13.56 15.35
N LYS A 117 7.34 14.59 15.68
CA LYS A 117 8.20 14.60 16.90
C LYS A 117 9.11 13.35 16.89
N ASN A 118 8.95 12.49 17.90
CA ASN A 118 9.73 11.26 18.07
C ASN A 118 9.02 10.02 17.53
N PHE A 119 8.04 10.20 16.61
CA PHE A 119 7.29 9.11 16.03
C PHE A 119 7.34 9.16 14.50
N LEU A 120 7.39 7.99 13.90
CA LEU A 120 7.04 7.76 12.52
C LEU A 120 5.52 7.62 12.44
N LEU A 121 4.88 8.42 11.61
CA LEU A 121 3.46 8.32 11.30
C LEU A 121 3.29 7.76 9.89
N LEU A 122 2.64 6.60 9.78
CA LEU A 122 2.11 6.06 8.52
C LEU A 122 0.60 6.28 8.54
N ARG A 123 0.06 6.81 7.45
CA ARG A 123 -1.37 7.08 7.36
C ARG A 123 -1.89 6.61 6.01
N PHE A 124 -3.01 5.89 6.05
CA PHE A 124 -3.71 5.37 4.89
C PHE A 124 -5.15 5.80 4.99
N GLU A 125 -5.59 6.63 4.06
CA GLU A 125 -6.95 7.17 4.02
C GLU A 125 -7.62 6.73 2.74
N ASN A 126 -8.87 6.30 2.84
CA ASN A 126 -9.70 6.03 1.68
C ASN A 126 -11.14 6.47 1.92
N TYR A 127 -11.81 6.87 0.85
CA TYR A 127 -13.22 7.23 0.89
C TYR A 127 -14.09 5.98 0.99
N TYR A 128 -15.27 6.07 1.60
CA TYR A 128 -16.30 5.04 1.57
C TYR A 128 -17.68 5.68 1.53
N ASP A 129 -18.63 5.05 0.82
CA ASP A 129 -20.01 5.53 0.68
C ASP A 129 -21.06 4.57 1.26
N THR A 130 -20.62 3.46 1.87
CA THR A 130 -21.47 2.45 2.50
C THR A 130 -21.36 2.49 4.01
N GLU A 131 -22.45 2.12 4.72
CA GLU A 131 -22.40 1.98 6.16
C GLU A 131 -21.33 0.93 6.57
N LEU A 132 -20.37 1.37 7.37
CA LEU A 132 -19.37 0.49 7.95
C LEU A 132 -19.99 -0.23 9.16
N ASN A 133 -20.15 -1.54 9.07
CA ASN A 133 -20.61 -2.33 10.20
C ASN A 133 -19.50 -2.48 11.24
N TYR A 134 -19.74 -1.95 12.43
CA TYR A 134 -18.86 -2.04 13.58
C TYR A 134 -19.47 -2.92 14.65
N GLN A 135 -18.86 -4.07 14.96
CA GLN A 135 -19.30 -4.94 16.06
C GLN A 135 -18.11 -5.44 16.90
N GLY A 136 -18.26 -5.36 18.22
CA GLY A 136 -17.28 -5.95 19.15
C GLY A 136 -15.88 -5.35 19.11
N GLY A 137 -15.74 -4.06 18.76
CA GLY A 137 -14.42 -3.40 18.68
C GLY A 137 -13.65 -3.65 17.38
N ALA A 138 -14.28 -4.30 16.38
CA ALA A 138 -13.68 -4.54 15.07
C ALA A 138 -14.64 -4.14 13.93
N PHE A 139 -14.07 -3.62 12.83
CA PHE A 139 -14.83 -3.39 11.61
C PHE A 139 -15.19 -4.74 10.98
N ILE A 140 -16.49 -4.98 10.80
CA ILE A 140 -16.98 -6.17 10.09
C ILE A 140 -17.08 -5.79 8.63
N THR A 141 -16.30 -6.45 7.78
CA THR A 141 -16.47 -6.35 6.34
C THR A 141 -17.77 -7.07 5.93
N THR A 142 -18.54 -6.45 5.05
CA THR A 142 -19.82 -6.97 4.52
C THR A 142 -19.69 -8.22 3.64
N LYS A 143 -18.51 -8.83 3.56
CA LYS A 143 -18.29 -10.02 2.73
C LYS A 143 -18.78 -11.29 3.41
N ARG A 144 -19.49 -12.12 2.65
CA ARG A 144 -19.95 -13.48 2.98
C ARG A 144 -18.82 -14.46 3.36
N ASP A 145 -17.56 -14.11 3.09
CA ASP A 145 -16.40 -14.92 3.43
C ASP A 145 -15.75 -14.46 4.74
N LYS A 146 -16.35 -14.89 5.86
CA LYS A 146 -15.83 -14.62 7.21
C LYS A 146 -14.44 -15.20 7.50
N GLU A 147 -13.93 -16.08 6.65
CA GLU A 147 -12.66 -16.78 6.89
C GLU A 147 -11.40 -16.06 6.41
N PHE A 148 -11.50 -15.09 5.48
CA PHE A 148 -10.30 -14.50 4.86
C PHE A 148 -10.04 -13.00 5.15
N HIS A 149 -10.96 -12.25 5.76
CA HIS A 149 -10.90 -10.78 5.80
C HIS A 149 -10.52 -10.13 7.14
N GLY A 150 -10.32 -10.89 8.19
CA GLY A 150 -9.76 -10.37 9.46
C GLY A 150 -8.21 -10.35 9.49
N TYR A 151 -7.56 -10.93 8.49
CA TYR A 151 -6.12 -11.17 8.54
C TYR A 151 -5.28 -9.94 8.22
N GLY A 152 -5.71 -9.06 7.33
CA GLY A 152 -4.93 -7.89 6.92
C GLY A 152 -4.64 -6.94 8.09
N LEU A 153 -5.67 -6.51 8.81
CA LEU A 153 -5.50 -5.64 9.99
C LEU A 153 -4.79 -6.35 11.15
N LYS A 154 -5.03 -7.65 11.32
CA LYS A 154 -4.29 -8.46 12.32
C LYS A 154 -2.81 -8.54 11.97
N SER A 155 -2.48 -8.76 10.70
CA SER A 155 -1.11 -8.77 10.21
C SER A 155 -0.42 -7.42 10.43
N ILE A 156 -1.11 -6.31 10.10
CA ILE A 156 -0.59 -4.96 10.36
C ILE A 156 -0.32 -4.77 11.85
N ARG A 157 -1.27 -5.08 12.73
CA ARG A 157 -1.10 -4.94 14.18
C ARG A 157 0.06 -5.79 14.70
N TYR A 158 0.14 -7.04 14.26
CA TYR A 158 1.23 -7.94 14.63
C TYR A 158 2.60 -7.36 14.21
N THR A 159 2.71 -6.89 12.98
CA THR A 159 3.95 -6.30 12.46
C THR A 159 4.32 -5.01 13.19
N VAL A 160 3.35 -4.12 13.41
CA VAL A 160 3.56 -2.84 14.11
C VAL A 160 4.00 -3.05 15.56
N ASN A 161 3.47 -4.07 16.24
CA ASN A 161 3.88 -4.41 17.61
C ASN A 161 5.35 -4.81 17.72
N LYS A 162 5.99 -5.34 16.67
CA LYS A 162 7.44 -5.63 16.67
C LYS A 162 8.29 -4.36 16.85
N TYR A 163 7.72 -3.21 16.54
CA TYR A 163 8.37 -1.90 16.60
C TYR A 163 7.81 -1.03 17.73
N ASP A 164 7.16 -1.64 18.72
CA ASP A 164 6.51 -0.94 19.84
C ASP A 164 5.51 0.14 19.38
N GLY A 165 4.93 -0.06 18.19
CA GLY A 165 4.02 0.88 17.57
C GLY A 165 2.56 0.64 17.96
N ALA A 166 1.72 1.61 17.61
CA ALA A 166 0.27 1.60 17.83
C ALA A 166 -0.49 1.76 16.51
N VAL A 167 -1.62 1.09 16.41
CA VAL A 167 -2.52 1.17 15.26
C VAL A 167 -3.86 1.70 15.72
N SER A 168 -4.32 2.81 15.13
CA SER A 168 -5.65 3.37 15.33
C SER A 168 -6.40 3.47 14.01
N ILE A 169 -7.71 3.38 14.09
CA ILE A 169 -8.62 3.55 12.97
C ILE A 169 -9.65 4.58 13.37
N ASP A 170 -9.87 5.56 12.51
CA ASP A 170 -10.89 6.57 12.65
C ASP A 170 -11.79 6.56 11.41
N THR A 171 -13.07 6.90 11.61
CA THR A 171 -14.04 7.00 10.52
C THR A 171 -14.85 8.26 10.71
N LYS A 172 -14.61 9.23 9.85
CA LYS A 172 -15.27 10.52 9.90
C LYS A 172 -15.58 11.03 8.50
N GLU A 173 -16.78 11.57 8.30
CA GLU A 173 -17.18 12.23 7.06
C GLU A 173 -16.92 11.36 5.80
N ASN A 174 -17.25 10.07 5.88
CA ASN A 174 -17.03 9.08 4.82
C ASN A 174 -15.55 8.81 4.50
N TRP A 175 -14.63 9.09 5.43
CA TRP A 175 -13.23 8.72 5.33
C TRP A 175 -12.88 7.65 6.34
N PHE A 176 -12.28 6.57 5.86
CA PHE A 176 -11.61 5.56 6.67
C PHE A 176 -10.14 5.95 6.78
N ASP A 177 -9.65 6.12 8.00
CA ASP A 177 -8.32 6.63 8.30
C ASP A 177 -7.58 5.63 9.21
N LEU A 178 -6.68 4.86 8.61
CA LEU A 178 -5.78 3.96 9.33
C LEU A 178 -4.48 4.70 9.64
N LYS A 179 -4.21 4.89 10.93
CA LYS A 179 -3.00 5.53 11.44
C LYS A 179 -2.13 4.51 12.16
N ILE A 180 -0.84 4.54 11.86
CA ILE A 180 0.18 3.74 12.51
C ILE A 180 1.23 4.69 13.06
N LEU A 181 1.47 4.62 14.36
CA LEU A 181 2.51 5.38 15.05
C LEU A 181 3.57 4.42 15.53
N ILE A 182 4.82 4.62 15.12
CA ILE A 182 5.97 3.83 15.54
C ILE A 182 6.96 4.78 16.21
N PRO A 183 7.45 4.50 17.43
CA PRO A 183 8.49 5.29 18.06
C PRO A 183 9.72 5.35 17.14
N ALA A 184 10.23 6.54 16.86
CA ALA A 184 11.51 6.68 16.19
C ALA A 184 12.59 6.19 17.16
N SER A 185 13.17 5.02 16.90
CA SER A 185 14.23 4.50 17.75
C SER A 185 15.43 5.47 17.77
N GLU A 186 16.10 5.60 18.93
CA GLU A 186 17.33 6.42 19.03
C GLU A 186 18.42 6.00 18.01
N ASN A 187 18.34 4.77 17.49
CA ASN A 187 19.22 4.27 16.44
C ASN A 187 18.96 4.91 15.06
N ALA A 188 17.71 5.29 14.75
CA ALA A 188 17.41 6.05 13.54
C ALA A 188 17.98 7.49 13.62
N GLN A 189 17.96 8.09 14.81
CA GLN A 189 18.54 9.41 15.04
C GLN A 189 20.07 9.40 14.88
N LYS A 190 20.76 8.36 15.37
CA LYS A 190 22.22 8.21 15.25
C LYS A 190 22.71 7.95 13.82
N GLN A 191 21.87 7.48 12.91
CA GLN A 191 22.22 7.35 11.50
C GLN A 191 22.08 8.70 10.76
N ILE A 192 21.08 9.52 11.11
CA ILE A 192 20.89 10.85 10.54
C ILE A 192 22.01 11.79 10.98
N ASP A 193 22.38 11.75 12.27
CA ASP A 193 23.46 12.58 12.84
C ASP A 193 24.89 12.18 12.34
N LYS A 194 25.03 11.05 11.66
CA LYS A 194 26.30 10.64 11.02
C LYS A 194 26.44 11.10 9.55
N ILE A 195 25.37 11.65 8.95
CA ILE A 195 25.34 12.08 7.56
C ILE A 195 25.43 13.63 7.47
N VAL A 196 25.30 14.32 8.59
CA VAL A 196 25.53 15.75 8.74
C VAL A 196 26.92 15.98 9.34
#